data_dfa08c33f8bac77cbf15d8c083f6ce72
#
_entry.id   dfa08c33f8bac77cbf15d8c083f6ce72
#
_cell.length_a   1.000
_cell.length_b   1.000
_cell.length_c   1.000
_cell.angle_alpha   90.00
_cell.angle_beta   90.00
_cell.angle_gamma   90.00
#
_symmetry.space_group_name_H-M   'P 1'
#
loop_
_entity.id
_entity.type
_entity.pdbx_description
1 polymer ?
#
loop_
_entity_poly.entity_id
_entity_poly.type
_entity_poly.pdbx_seq_one_letter_code
_entity_poly.pdbx_strand_id
1 'polypeptide(L)'
;GGAAAVTRALGVPLYLEGIAYYAEMPGTTLPEPAFLRRVLEGSGLKLLLDVNNLYVNATNHGFDPFSWLAELPRGCVGQIHLAGHRREGPRLLDTHDGPVAEPVWALYRAALEVTGRVPVLIEWDARIPDLDVVLDEADKARRILEAR
;
A
#
# COMPACT_ATOMS: atom_id res chain seq x y z
N GLY A 1 -21.23 10.33 -3.95
CA GLY A 1 -20.86 10.10 -2.56
C GLY A 1 -19.92 11.19 -2.03
N GLY A 2 -19.61 11.17 -0.73
CA GLY A 2 -18.81 12.20 -0.05
C GLY A 2 -17.43 12.42 -0.65
N ALA A 3 -16.69 11.35 -0.98
CA ALA A 3 -15.36 11.44 -1.55
C ALA A 3 -15.29 12.22 -2.87
N ALA A 4 -16.23 11.98 -3.79
CA ALA A 4 -16.31 12.74 -5.05
C ALA A 4 -16.64 14.23 -4.82
N ALA A 5 -17.40 14.55 -3.76
CA ALA A 5 -17.65 15.94 -3.38
C ALA A 5 -16.39 16.64 -2.84
N VAL A 6 -15.61 15.92 -2.02
CA VAL A 6 -14.32 16.42 -1.49
C VAL A 6 -13.32 16.65 -2.62
N THR A 7 -13.14 15.71 -3.54
CA THR A 7 -12.26 15.88 -4.71
C THR A 7 -12.62 17.11 -5.52
N ARG A 8 -13.93 17.32 -5.78
CA ARG A 8 -14.38 18.52 -6.52
C ARG A 8 -14.13 19.82 -5.74
N ALA A 9 -14.33 19.80 -4.43
CA ALA A 9 -14.15 20.99 -3.60
C ALA A 9 -12.67 21.39 -3.46
N LEU A 10 -11.76 20.40 -3.39
CA LEU A 10 -10.34 20.66 -3.25
C LEU A 10 -9.64 20.95 -4.58
N GLY A 11 -10.20 20.50 -5.71
CA GLY A 11 -9.60 20.69 -7.04
C GLY A 11 -8.30 19.91 -7.26
N VAL A 12 -8.00 18.92 -6.37
CA VAL A 12 -6.82 18.05 -6.44
C VAL A 12 -7.23 16.58 -6.38
N PRO A 13 -6.43 15.67 -6.96
CA PRO A 13 -6.67 14.25 -6.81
C PRO A 13 -6.68 13.84 -5.31
N LEU A 14 -7.64 12.99 -4.95
CA LEU A 14 -7.71 12.40 -3.62
C LEU A 14 -7.41 10.91 -3.74
N TYR A 15 -6.55 10.40 -2.89
CA TYR A 15 -6.21 8.99 -2.83
C TYR A 15 -6.83 8.36 -1.58
N LEU A 16 -7.31 7.13 -1.73
CA LEU A 16 -7.79 6.30 -0.64
C LEU A 16 -6.68 5.33 -0.27
N GLU A 17 -6.26 5.33 0.98
CA GLU A 17 -5.26 4.40 1.48
C GLU A 17 -5.92 3.14 2.06
N GLY A 18 -5.33 1.97 1.75
CA GLY A 18 -5.62 0.71 2.41
C GLY A 18 -4.78 0.58 3.68
N ILE A 19 -5.42 0.69 4.84
CA ILE A 19 -4.73 0.64 6.14
C ILE A 19 -4.45 -0.79 6.60
N ALA A 20 -3.46 -0.97 7.50
CA ALA A 20 -3.32 -2.20 8.25
C ALA A 20 -4.47 -2.36 9.25
N TYR A 21 -5.04 -3.58 9.33
CA TYR A 21 -6.11 -3.89 10.27
C TYR A 21 -5.81 -5.18 11.06
N TYR A 22 -6.27 -5.22 12.31
CA TYR A 22 -5.98 -6.30 13.26
C TYR A 22 -7.22 -7.07 13.66
N ALA A 23 -8.39 -6.66 13.20
CA ALA A 23 -9.67 -7.32 13.38
C ALA A 23 -10.54 -7.06 12.15
N GLU A 24 -11.30 -8.08 11.76
CA GLU A 24 -12.30 -7.93 10.72
C GLU A 24 -13.51 -7.16 11.23
N MET A 25 -14.07 -6.27 10.41
CA MET A 25 -15.28 -5.55 10.74
C MET A 25 -16.49 -6.50 10.66
N PRO A 26 -17.34 -6.57 11.71
CA PRO A 26 -18.56 -7.38 11.69
C PRO A 26 -19.43 -7.02 10.49
N GLY A 27 -19.91 -8.04 9.78
CA GLY A 27 -20.78 -7.84 8.61
C GLY A 27 -20.05 -7.57 7.29
N THR A 28 -18.74 -7.68 7.25
CA THR A 28 -17.97 -7.65 5.99
C THR A 28 -18.41 -8.81 5.10
N THR A 29 -18.94 -8.50 3.93
CA THR A 29 -19.48 -9.50 2.98
C THR A 29 -18.69 -9.57 1.67
N LEU A 30 -17.76 -8.65 1.46
CA LEU A 30 -16.93 -8.57 0.26
C LEU A 30 -15.46 -8.75 0.60
N PRO A 31 -14.71 -9.52 -0.21
CA PRO A 31 -13.25 -9.44 -0.19
C PRO A 31 -12.77 -8.00 -0.41
N GLU A 32 -11.70 -7.60 0.26
CA GLU A 32 -11.18 -6.23 0.20
C GLU A 32 -10.92 -5.72 -1.22
N PRO A 33 -10.31 -6.50 -2.17
CA PRO A 33 -10.13 -6.03 -3.55
C PRO A 33 -11.46 -5.72 -4.25
N ALA A 34 -12.50 -6.52 -4.01
CA ALA A 34 -13.83 -6.31 -4.58
C ALA A 34 -14.50 -5.07 -3.98
N PHE A 35 -14.32 -4.82 -2.68
CA PHE A 35 -14.78 -3.61 -2.02
C PHE A 35 -14.07 -2.37 -2.59
N LEU A 36 -12.75 -2.38 -2.66
CA LEU A 36 -11.96 -1.29 -3.23
C LEU A 36 -12.36 -0.99 -4.68
N ARG A 37 -12.53 -2.01 -5.50
CA ARG A 37 -13.02 -1.85 -6.88
C ARG A 37 -14.31 -1.04 -6.92
N ARG A 38 -15.32 -1.40 -6.13
CA ARG A 38 -16.60 -0.68 -6.07
C ARG A 38 -16.47 0.77 -5.62
N VAL A 39 -15.60 1.02 -4.63
CA VAL A 39 -15.36 2.37 -4.11
C VAL A 39 -14.67 3.22 -5.18
N LEU A 40 -13.62 2.72 -5.82
CA LEU A 40 -12.83 3.44 -6.80
C LEU A 40 -13.63 3.74 -8.07
N GLU A 41 -14.34 2.75 -8.63
CA GLU A 41 -15.18 2.91 -9.82
C GLU A 41 -16.30 3.96 -9.63
N GLY A 42 -16.88 4.03 -8.43
CA GLY A 42 -17.99 4.95 -8.13
C GLY A 42 -17.59 6.35 -7.67
N SER A 43 -16.31 6.59 -7.33
CA SER A 43 -15.86 7.81 -6.66
C SER A 43 -14.96 8.70 -7.50
N GLY A 44 -14.27 8.16 -8.50
CA GLY A 44 -13.20 8.86 -9.22
C GLY A 44 -11.90 9.01 -8.40
N LEU A 45 -11.82 8.32 -7.24
CA LEU A 45 -10.60 8.26 -6.44
C LEU A 45 -9.57 7.33 -7.07
N LYS A 46 -8.33 7.47 -6.63
CA LYS A 46 -7.28 6.47 -6.83
C LYS A 46 -6.90 5.84 -5.49
N LEU A 47 -6.28 4.68 -5.56
CA LEU A 47 -5.70 4.00 -4.40
C LEU A 47 -4.30 4.56 -4.15
N LEU A 48 -4.00 4.88 -2.89
CA LEU A 48 -2.66 4.87 -2.35
C LEU A 48 -2.41 3.45 -1.86
N LEU A 49 -1.52 2.74 -2.54
CA LEU A 49 -1.17 1.37 -2.21
C LEU A 49 0.02 1.36 -1.25
N ASP A 50 -0.23 1.19 0.04
CA ASP A 50 0.83 0.84 0.97
C ASP A 50 1.10 -0.66 0.90
N VAL A 51 2.29 -1.01 0.38
CA VAL A 51 2.70 -2.41 0.17
C VAL A 51 3.06 -3.09 1.50
N ASN A 52 3.52 -2.31 2.50
CA ASN A 52 3.77 -2.83 3.83
C ASN A 52 2.45 -3.21 4.53
N ASN A 53 1.42 -2.35 4.45
CA ASN A 53 0.10 -2.63 4.99
C ASN A 53 -0.51 -3.89 4.37
N LEU A 54 -0.39 -4.04 3.05
CA LEU A 54 -0.81 -5.25 2.35
C LEU A 54 -0.09 -6.50 2.88
N TYR A 55 1.24 -6.43 3.04
CA TYR A 55 2.02 -7.54 3.57
C TYR A 55 1.65 -7.88 5.02
N VAL A 56 1.48 -6.87 5.88
CA VAL A 56 1.05 -7.02 7.27
C VAL A 56 -0.32 -7.70 7.33
N ASN A 57 -1.29 -7.19 6.57
CA ASN A 57 -2.64 -7.75 6.50
C ASN A 57 -2.62 -9.20 6.00
N ALA A 58 -1.92 -9.48 4.90
CA ALA A 58 -1.82 -10.82 4.34
C ALA A 58 -1.23 -11.83 5.33
N THR A 59 -0.18 -11.44 6.05
CA THR A 59 0.45 -12.29 7.06
C THR A 59 -0.48 -12.53 8.25
N ASN A 60 -1.16 -11.49 8.73
CA ASN A 60 -1.99 -11.57 9.93
C ASN A 60 -3.32 -12.29 9.70
N HIS A 61 -3.88 -12.22 8.49
CA HIS A 61 -5.18 -12.78 8.13
C HIS A 61 -5.10 -14.00 7.22
N GLY A 62 -3.89 -14.38 6.76
CA GLY A 62 -3.66 -15.64 6.06
C GLY A 62 -4.14 -15.67 4.60
N PHE A 63 -4.11 -14.54 3.89
CA PHE A 63 -4.39 -14.50 2.45
C PHE A 63 -3.13 -14.28 1.61
N ASP A 64 -3.20 -14.59 0.31
CA ASP A 64 -2.10 -14.38 -0.63
C ASP A 64 -2.09 -12.94 -1.16
N PRO A 65 -1.06 -12.12 -0.82
CA PRO A 65 -0.99 -10.73 -1.25
C PRO A 65 -0.74 -10.57 -2.76
N PHE A 66 -0.16 -11.56 -3.43
CA PHE A 66 0.06 -11.51 -4.88
C PHE A 66 -1.27 -11.69 -5.64
N SER A 67 -2.11 -12.62 -5.19
CA SER A 67 -3.48 -12.77 -5.72
C SER A 67 -4.31 -11.51 -5.45
N TRP A 68 -4.19 -10.92 -4.27
CA TRP A 68 -4.85 -9.67 -3.91
C TRP A 68 -4.46 -8.54 -4.88
N LEU A 69 -3.18 -8.36 -5.18
CA LEU A 69 -2.70 -7.37 -6.16
C LEU A 69 -3.27 -7.62 -7.57
N ALA A 70 -3.33 -8.88 -7.99
CA ALA A 70 -3.83 -9.24 -9.31
C ALA A 70 -5.33 -8.91 -9.52
N GLU A 71 -6.10 -8.81 -8.43
CA GLU A 71 -7.52 -8.45 -8.46
C GLU A 71 -7.77 -6.93 -8.57
N LEU A 72 -6.74 -6.09 -8.39
CA LEU A 72 -6.89 -4.64 -8.49
C LEU A 72 -7.23 -4.20 -9.92
N PRO A 73 -8.12 -3.22 -10.10
CA PRO A 73 -8.36 -2.62 -11.41
C PRO A 73 -7.09 -1.98 -11.95
N ARG A 74 -6.81 -2.19 -13.24
CA ARG A 74 -5.66 -1.54 -13.88
C ARG A 74 -5.76 -0.02 -13.81
N GLY A 75 -4.64 0.64 -13.47
CA GLY A 75 -4.56 2.10 -13.38
C GLY A 75 -5.30 2.74 -12.19
N CYS A 76 -5.81 1.93 -11.25
CA CYS A 76 -6.47 2.45 -10.07
C CYS A 76 -5.50 3.00 -9.02
N VAL A 77 -4.24 2.56 -9.00
CA VAL A 77 -3.23 3.05 -8.06
C VAL A 77 -2.64 4.37 -8.57
N GLY A 78 -2.56 5.35 -7.69
CA GLY A 78 -1.99 6.66 -7.97
C GLY A 78 -0.64 6.90 -7.31
N GLN A 79 -0.35 6.17 -6.23
CA GLN A 79 0.90 6.26 -5.47
C GLN A 79 1.13 4.96 -4.72
N ILE A 80 2.40 4.62 -4.49
CA ILE A 80 2.82 3.48 -3.66
C ILE A 80 3.59 4.01 -2.45
N HIS A 81 3.28 3.46 -1.25
CA HIS A 81 4.11 3.60 -0.06
C HIS A 81 4.83 2.30 0.25
N LEU A 82 6.06 2.44 0.74
CA LEU A 82 6.93 1.37 1.21
C LEU A 82 7.42 1.72 2.62
N ALA A 83 7.22 0.83 3.55
CA ALA A 83 7.57 1.03 4.96
C ALA A 83 8.09 -0.25 5.61
N GLY A 84 8.58 -0.13 6.82
CA GLY A 84 8.95 -1.26 7.66
C GLY A 84 7.85 -1.64 8.65
N HIS A 85 7.94 -2.84 9.18
CA HIS A 85 7.02 -3.36 10.20
C HIS A 85 7.79 -4.10 11.28
N ARG A 86 7.15 -4.37 12.41
CA ARG A 86 7.69 -5.21 13.48
C ARG A 86 6.88 -6.49 13.67
N ARG A 87 7.57 -7.53 14.11
CA ARG A 87 6.92 -8.74 14.59
C ARG A 87 6.74 -8.66 16.11
N GLU A 88 5.51 -8.89 16.55
CA GLU A 88 5.18 -9.03 17.96
C GLU A 88 4.41 -10.34 18.17
N GLY A 89 5.09 -11.33 18.75
CA GLY A 89 4.57 -12.68 18.84
C GLY A 89 4.21 -13.27 17.46
N PRO A 90 2.97 -13.74 17.27
CA PRO A 90 2.54 -14.30 15.99
C PRO A 90 2.17 -13.24 14.95
N ARG A 91 2.03 -11.96 15.33
CA ARG A 91 1.51 -10.91 14.48
C ARG A 91 2.61 -9.98 13.95
N LEU A 92 2.35 -9.37 12.82
CA LEU A 92 3.08 -8.20 12.34
C LEU A 92 2.33 -6.94 12.75
N LEU A 93 3.08 -5.92 13.17
CA LEU A 93 2.57 -4.59 13.46
C LEU A 93 3.10 -3.61 12.42
N ASP A 94 2.20 -2.86 11.85
CA ASP A 94 2.48 -1.77 10.92
C ASP A 94 3.00 -0.57 11.71
N THR A 95 4.31 -0.47 11.83
CA THR A 95 4.96 0.50 12.74
C THR A 95 5.73 1.58 12.01
N HIS A 96 6.05 1.40 10.76
CA HIS A 96 6.85 2.31 9.93
C HIS A 96 8.09 2.85 10.67
N ASP A 97 8.78 1.97 11.41
CA ASP A 97 9.89 2.35 12.29
C ASP A 97 11.18 1.55 12.06
N GLY A 98 11.31 0.98 10.88
CA GLY A 98 12.43 0.17 10.45
C GLY A 98 12.57 0.11 8.93
N PRO A 99 13.64 -0.52 8.42
CA PRO A 99 13.85 -0.68 6.98
C PRO A 99 12.76 -1.52 6.33
N VAL A 100 12.54 -1.31 5.04
CA VAL A 100 11.61 -2.10 4.23
C VAL A 100 12.10 -3.56 4.16
N ALA A 101 11.25 -4.49 4.60
CA ALA A 101 11.60 -5.91 4.63
C ALA A 101 11.64 -6.54 3.22
N GLU A 102 12.48 -7.57 3.02
CA GLU A 102 12.63 -8.20 1.69
C GLU A 102 11.28 -8.75 1.11
N PRO A 103 10.37 -9.33 1.90
CA PRO A 103 9.06 -9.70 1.36
C PRO A 103 8.24 -8.51 0.84
N VAL A 104 8.36 -7.33 1.46
CA VAL A 104 7.71 -6.10 1.00
C VAL A 104 8.33 -5.63 -0.33
N TRP A 105 9.66 -5.73 -0.49
CA TRP A 105 10.33 -5.49 -1.77
C TRP A 105 9.88 -6.45 -2.87
N ALA A 106 9.65 -7.72 -2.54
CA ALA A 106 9.12 -8.69 -3.50
C ALA A 106 7.70 -8.31 -3.95
N LEU A 107 6.85 -7.90 -3.02
CA LEU A 107 5.50 -7.40 -3.33
C LEU A 107 5.53 -6.09 -4.12
N TYR A 108 6.46 -5.19 -3.83
CA TYR A 108 6.63 -3.97 -4.62
C TYR A 108 6.94 -4.26 -6.08
N ARG A 109 7.83 -5.22 -6.36
CA ARG A 109 8.10 -5.67 -7.73
C ARG A 109 6.83 -6.18 -8.42
N ALA A 110 6.03 -6.99 -7.72
CA ALA A 110 4.76 -7.49 -8.26
C ALA A 110 3.72 -6.36 -8.41
N ALA A 111 3.65 -5.43 -7.47
CA ALA A 111 2.76 -4.28 -7.57
C ALA A 111 3.02 -3.46 -8.84
N LEU A 112 4.28 -3.21 -9.19
CA LEU A 112 4.65 -2.50 -10.41
C LEU A 112 4.20 -3.19 -11.70
N GLU A 113 4.03 -4.53 -11.72
CA GLU A 113 3.46 -5.24 -12.88
C GLU A 113 1.97 -4.88 -13.10
N VAL A 114 1.26 -4.63 -12.01
CA VAL A 114 -0.17 -4.30 -12.04
C VAL A 114 -0.40 -2.79 -12.23
N THR A 115 0.37 -1.97 -11.54
CA THR A 115 0.19 -0.52 -11.48
C THR A 115 0.89 0.23 -12.61
N GLY A 116 1.98 -0.34 -13.16
CA GLY A 116 2.94 0.41 -13.96
C GLY A 116 3.74 1.38 -13.10
N ARG A 117 4.35 2.38 -13.76
CA ARG A 117 5.18 3.41 -13.09
C ARG A 117 4.28 4.45 -12.42
N VAL A 118 4.29 4.49 -11.11
CA VAL A 118 3.62 5.50 -10.28
C VAL A 118 4.62 6.09 -9.28
N PRO A 119 4.37 7.27 -8.71
CA PRO A 119 5.18 7.81 -7.62
C PRO A 119 5.29 6.83 -6.45
N VAL A 120 6.48 6.76 -5.87
CA VAL A 120 6.79 5.88 -4.72
C VAL A 120 7.37 6.71 -3.60
N LEU A 121 6.93 6.45 -2.37
CA LEU A 121 7.41 7.11 -1.16
C LEU A 121 7.91 6.04 -0.18
N ILE A 122 9.06 6.29 0.42
CA ILE A 122 9.54 5.56 1.60
C ILE A 122 8.98 6.27 2.81
N GLU A 123 8.18 5.56 3.60
CA GLU A 123 7.55 6.09 4.81
C GLU A 123 8.27 5.58 6.05
N TRP A 124 8.66 6.52 6.93
CA TRP A 124 9.35 6.20 8.17
C TRP A 124 8.87 7.15 9.26
N ASP A 125 7.97 6.69 10.15
CA ASP A 125 7.21 7.52 11.07
C ASP A 125 7.79 7.59 12.49
N ALA A 126 8.55 6.57 12.89
CA ALA A 126 9.13 6.51 14.23
C ALA A 126 10.56 5.95 14.17
N ARG A 127 11.35 6.24 15.20
CA ARG A 127 12.78 5.86 15.26
C ARG A 127 13.54 6.24 13.98
N ILE A 128 13.30 7.48 13.54
CA ILE A 128 13.85 8.03 12.31
C ILE A 128 15.37 7.85 12.30
N PRO A 129 15.95 7.16 11.31
CA PRO A 129 17.38 6.95 11.19
C PRO A 129 18.07 8.18 10.59
N ASP A 130 19.37 8.10 10.41
CA ASP A 130 20.10 9.09 9.61
C ASP A 130 19.56 9.14 8.17
N LEU A 131 19.58 10.31 7.58
CA LEU A 131 19.01 10.56 6.25
C LEU A 131 19.56 9.61 5.17
N ASP A 132 20.84 9.27 5.23
CA ASP A 132 21.49 8.39 4.26
C ASP A 132 20.84 7.00 4.23
N VAL A 133 20.36 6.48 5.37
CA VAL A 133 19.64 5.21 5.44
C VAL A 133 18.32 5.28 4.67
N VAL A 134 17.58 6.38 4.81
CA VAL A 134 16.31 6.59 4.09
C VAL A 134 16.57 6.78 2.60
N LEU A 135 17.64 7.48 2.24
CA LEU A 135 18.03 7.67 0.83
C LEU A 135 18.45 6.34 0.17
N ASP A 136 19.14 5.46 0.88
CA ASP A 136 19.50 4.12 0.38
C ASP A 136 18.24 3.28 0.06
N GLU A 137 17.21 3.33 0.92
CA GLU A 137 15.92 2.68 0.65
C GLU A 137 15.23 3.30 -0.58
N ALA A 138 15.22 4.62 -0.69
CA ALA A 138 14.66 5.32 -1.84
C ALA A 138 15.40 4.98 -3.15
N ASP A 139 16.73 4.87 -3.10
CA ASP A 139 17.54 4.46 -4.24
C ASP A 139 17.29 3.00 -4.62
N LYS A 140 17.06 2.12 -3.66
CA LYS A 140 16.64 0.73 -3.93
C LYS A 140 15.29 0.70 -4.64
N ALA A 141 14.31 1.49 -4.18
CA ALA A 141 13.01 1.61 -4.83
C ALA A 141 13.14 2.13 -6.27
N ARG A 142 13.97 3.15 -6.48
CA ARG A 142 14.24 3.74 -7.80
C ARG A 142 14.86 2.72 -8.75
N ARG A 143 15.90 1.98 -8.32
CA ARG A 143 16.52 0.93 -9.15
C ARG A 143 15.52 -0.15 -9.58
N ILE A 144 14.62 -0.56 -8.69
CA ILE A 144 13.55 -1.53 -9.02
C ILE A 144 12.59 -0.94 -10.06
N LEU A 145 12.20 0.34 -9.91
CA LEU A 145 11.31 1.03 -10.83
C LEU A 145 11.93 1.22 -12.22
N GLU A 146 13.24 1.49 -12.30
CA GLU A 146 13.97 1.75 -13.55
C GLU A 146 14.32 0.45 -14.32
N ALA A 147 14.41 -0.66 -13.64
CA ALA A 147 14.70 -1.97 -14.24
C ALA A 147 13.53 -2.56 -15.06
N ARG A 148 12.45 -1.78 -15.27
CA ARG A 148 11.21 -2.19 -15.95
C ARG A 148 10.96 -1.49 -17.26
#